data_a3a44e4c2f8561286a6aebf396777c05
#
_entry.id   a3a44e4c2f8561286a6aebf396777c05
#
_cell.length_a   1.000
_cell.length_b   1.000
_cell.length_c   1.000
_cell.angle_alpha   90.00
_cell.angle_beta   90.00
_cell.angle_gamma   90.00
#
_symmetry.space_group_name_H-M   'P 1'
#
loop_
_entity.id
_entity.type
_entity.pdbx_description
1 polymer ?
#
loop_
_entity_poly.entity_id
_entity_poly.type
_entity_poly.pdbx_seq_one_letter_code
_entity_poly.pdbx_strand_id
1 'polypeptide(L)'
;MQAVLTNANIAGNNLTQTLERLFSDIDTADNMTKNAIENDIVRFGAEAADFLVDKVRTAKGPQRGVAAMSLIRIGEDSIEPLKEKAVQDKEFQWIANYLIREIAGR
;
A
#
# COMPACT_ATOMS: atom_id res chain seq x y z
N MET A 1 3.57 -32.42 2.14
CA MET A 1 2.33 -32.22 2.12
C MET A 1 1.86 -30.96 2.60
N GLN A 2 2.04 -30.70 3.78
CA GLN A 2 1.73 -29.45 4.23
C GLN A 2 2.33 -28.36 3.49
N ALA A 3 3.51 -28.57 2.93
CA ALA A 3 4.21 -27.59 2.19
C ALA A 3 3.43 -27.12 0.98
N VAL A 4 2.71 -27.99 0.34
CA VAL A 4 1.97 -27.65 -0.85
C VAL A 4 0.77 -26.77 -0.54
N LEU A 5 0.00 -27.19 0.43
CA LEU A 5 -1.15 -26.44 0.80
C LEU A 5 -0.76 -25.12 1.38
N THR A 6 0.31 -25.14 2.14
CA THR A 6 0.72 -23.98 2.81
C THR A 6 1.31 -22.96 1.89
N ASN A 7 1.86 -23.40 0.77
CA ASN A 7 2.47 -22.44 -0.15
C ASN A 7 1.48 -21.44 -0.71
N ALA A 8 0.30 -21.88 -1.08
CA ALA A 8 -0.68 -20.96 -1.63
C ALA A 8 -1.12 -19.94 -0.59
N ASN A 9 -1.33 -20.39 0.64
CA ASN A 9 -1.72 -19.47 1.69
C ASN A 9 -0.57 -18.64 2.17
N ILE A 10 0.60 -19.23 2.20
CA ILE A 10 1.78 -18.54 2.68
C ILE A 10 2.17 -17.41 1.76
N ALA A 11 1.94 -17.55 0.45
CA ALA A 11 2.29 -16.47 -0.47
C ALA A 11 1.54 -15.19 -0.11
N GLY A 12 0.24 -15.28 0.14
CA GLY A 12 -0.53 -14.11 0.56
C GLY A 12 -0.14 -13.63 1.93
N ASN A 13 0.07 -14.60 2.86
CA ASN A 13 0.48 -14.22 4.20
C ASN A 13 1.87 -13.62 4.21
N ASN A 14 2.78 -14.15 3.39
CA ASN A 14 4.12 -13.61 3.30
C ASN A 14 4.12 -12.18 2.79
N LEU A 15 3.29 -11.88 1.82
CA LEU A 15 3.20 -10.52 1.33
C LEU A 15 2.72 -9.58 2.43
N THR A 16 1.65 -9.94 3.11
CA THR A 16 1.13 -9.12 4.19
C THR A 16 2.17 -8.94 5.29
N GLN A 17 2.81 -10.02 5.70
CA GLN A 17 3.84 -9.96 6.74
C GLN A 17 5.02 -9.09 6.31
N THR A 18 5.43 -9.23 5.05
CA THR A 18 6.53 -8.44 4.54
C THR A 18 6.17 -6.95 4.54
N LEU A 19 4.97 -6.63 4.08
CA LEU A 19 4.52 -5.24 4.07
C LEU A 19 4.39 -4.69 5.48
N GLU A 20 3.88 -5.48 6.42
CA GLU A 20 3.79 -5.03 7.80
C GLU A 20 5.16 -4.75 8.39
N ARG A 21 6.13 -5.59 8.08
CA ARG A 21 7.49 -5.39 8.57
C ARG A 21 8.10 -4.13 7.98
N LEU A 22 7.92 -3.92 6.67
CA LEU A 22 8.44 -2.74 6.02
C LEU A 22 7.83 -1.48 6.63
N PHE A 23 6.52 -1.51 6.86
CA PHE A 23 5.85 -0.35 7.44
C PHE A 23 6.27 -0.09 8.88
N SER A 24 6.55 -1.15 9.64
CA SER A 24 6.95 -0.96 11.03
C SER A 24 8.28 -0.21 11.16
N ASP A 25 9.12 -0.28 10.14
CA ASP A 25 10.42 0.40 10.16
C ASP A 25 10.34 1.86 9.73
N ILE A 26 9.22 2.28 9.15
CA ILE A 26 9.11 3.63 8.58
C ILE A 26 9.27 4.72 9.62
N ASP A 27 8.62 4.55 10.76
CA ASP A 27 8.56 5.61 11.75
C ASP A 27 9.92 6.00 12.31
N THR A 28 10.86 5.07 12.33
CA THR A 28 12.19 5.34 12.87
C THR A 28 13.24 5.47 11.78
N ALA A 29 12.84 5.38 10.51
CA ALA A 29 13.78 5.41 9.41
C ALA A 29 14.16 6.84 9.04
N ASP A 30 15.41 7.02 8.58
CA ASP A 30 15.79 8.30 8.01
C ASP A 30 15.24 8.37 6.57
N ASN A 31 15.45 9.50 5.91
CA ASN A 31 14.87 9.70 4.58
C ASN A 31 15.38 8.70 3.56
N MET A 32 16.66 8.36 3.62
CA MET A 32 17.22 7.41 2.69
C MET A 32 16.59 6.03 2.88
N THR A 33 16.45 5.62 4.12
CA THR A 33 15.85 4.33 4.43
C THR A 33 14.37 4.31 4.05
N LYS A 34 13.64 5.41 4.30
CA LYS A 34 12.24 5.48 3.89
C LYS A 34 12.10 5.34 2.38
N ASN A 35 12.99 5.97 1.61
CA ASN A 35 12.94 5.84 0.17
C ASN A 35 13.21 4.40 -0.28
N ALA A 36 14.14 3.72 0.38
CA ALA A 36 14.42 2.32 0.07
C ALA A 36 13.22 1.44 0.38
N ILE A 37 12.55 1.70 1.50
CA ILE A 37 11.36 0.97 1.88
C ILE A 37 10.25 1.19 0.85
N GLU A 38 10.04 2.44 0.45
CA GLU A 38 9.02 2.76 -0.54
C GLU A 38 9.32 2.06 -1.87
N ASN A 39 10.57 2.04 -2.29
CA ASN A 39 10.95 1.35 -3.52
C ASN A 39 10.62 -0.14 -3.45
N ASP A 40 10.87 -0.75 -2.31
CA ASP A 40 10.55 -2.17 -2.13
C ASP A 40 9.05 -2.41 -2.18
N ILE A 41 8.27 -1.52 -1.56
CA ILE A 41 6.82 -1.64 -1.56
C ILE A 41 6.27 -1.52 -2.98
N VAL A 42 6.75 -0.55 -3.73
CA VAL A 42 6.27 -0.29 -5.08
C VAL A 42 6.52 -1.49 -6.00
N ARG A 43 7.58 -2.25 -5.74
CA ARG A 43 7.87 -3.42 -6.55
C ARG A 43 6.80 -4.48 -6.51
N PHE A 44 6.02 -4.53 -5.43
CA PHE A 44 4.93 -5.50 -5.36
C PHE A 44 3.78 -5.15 -6.28
N GLY A 45 3.69 -3.88 -6.69
CA GLY A 45 2.69 -3.46 -7.66
C GLY A 45 1.28 -3.68 -7.18
N ALA A 46 0.43 -4.14 -8.08
CA ALA A 46 -0.99 -4.31 -7.80
C ALA A 46 -1.26 -5.17 -6.56
N GLU A 47 -0.39 -6.11 -6.28
CA GLU A 47 -0.61 -7.01 -5.14
C GLU A 47 -0.59 -6.27 -3.80
N ALA A 48 0.11 -5.16 -3.74
CA ALA A 48 0.19 -4.38 -2.51
C ALA A 48 -0.92 -3.35 -2.38
N ALA A 49 -1.69 -3.12 -3.44
CA ALA A 49 -2.61 -1.98 -3.49
C ALA A 49 -3.65 -1.99 -2.37
N ASP A 50 -4.29 -3.13 -2.13
CA ASP A 50 -5.32 -3.18 -1.08
C ASP A 50 -4.73 -2.89 0.29
N PHE A 51 -3.57 -3.46 0.57
CA PHE A 51 -2.88 -3.21 1.84
C PHE A 51 -2.56 -1.72 1.98
N LEU A 52 -2.08 -1.10 0.90
CA LEU A 52 -1.70 0.30 0.94
C LEU A 52 -2.89 1.22 1.11
N VAL A 53 -4.01 0.89 0.47
CA VAL A 53 -5.24 1.67 0.64
C VAL A 53 -5.67 1.65 2.11
N ASP A 54 -5.61 0.47 2.75
CA ASP A 54 -5.94 0.39 4.16
C ASP A 54 -4.98 1.19 5.03
N LYS A 55 -3.70 1.21 4.67
CA LYS A 55 -2.73 2.01 5.42
C LYS A 55 -3.00 3.50 5.28
N VAL A 56 -3.35 3.97 4.08
CA VAL A 56 -3.71 5.38 3.93
C VAL A 56 -4.91 5.72 4.79
N ARG A 57 -5.86 4.78 4.90
CA ARG A 57 -7.07 5.00 5.66
C ARG A 57 -6.85 4.97 7.17
N THR A 58 -5.97 4.10 7.64
CA THR A 58 -5.84 3.84 9.06
C THR A 58 -4.57 4.35 9.72
N ALA A 59 -3.48 4.52 8.96
CA ALA A 59 -2.21 4.94 9.53
C ALA A 59 -2.12 6.45 9.58
N LYS A 60 -1.12 6.95 10.30
CA LYS A 60 -0.89 8.39 10.43
C LYS A 60 0.59 8.66 10.21
N GLY A 61 0.90 9.94 9.99
CA GLY A 61 2.29 10.36 9.88
C GLY A 61 3.03 9.73 8.73
N PRO A 62 4.30 9.37 8.94
CA PRO A 62 5.14 8.88 7.85
C PRO A 62 4.60 7.63 7.17
N GLN A 63 3.98 6.74 7.92
CA GLN A 63 3.42 5.52 7.31
C GLN A 63 2.34 5.86 6.30
N ARG A 64 1.49 6.81 6.65
CA ARG A 64 0.43 7.24 5.73
C ARG A 64 1.02 7.85 4.47
N GLY A 65 2.05 8.67 4.63
CA GLY A 65 2.71 9.31 3.50
C GLY A 65 3.34 8.31 2.56
N VAL A 66 4.05 7.31 3.10
CA VAL A 66 4.67 6.29 2.28
C VAL A 66 3.61 5.47 1.56
N ALA A 67 2.51 5.14 2.23
CA ALA A 67 1.44 4.38 1.59
C ALA A 67 0.82 5.16 0.44
N ALA A 68 0.56 6.45 0.64
CA ALA A 68 -0.04 7.28 -0.41
C ALA A 68 0.90 7.42 -1.60
N MET A 69 2.18 7.71 -1.35
CA MET A 69 3.14 7.84 -2.44
C MET A 69 3.33 6.53 -3.18
N SER A 70 3.33 5.41 -2.45
CA SER A 70 3.46 4.11 -3.09
C SER A 70 2.30 3.83 -4.03
N LEU A 71 1.08 4.17 -3.62
CA LEU A 71 -0.08 4.00 -4.49
C LEU A 71 0.04 4.84 -5.77
N ILE A 72 0.51 6.08 -5.62
CA ILE A 72 0.69 6.94 -6.78
C ILE A 72 1.74 6.35 -7.71
N ARG A 73 2.84 5.87 -7.18
CA ARG A 73 3.92 5.30 -7.98
C ARG A 73 3.52 3.98 -8.65
N ILE A 74 2.71 3.18 -7.99
CA ILE A 74 2.17 1.95 -8.59
C ILE A 74 1.28 2.32 -9.78
N GLY A 75 0.52 3.41 -9.64
CA GLY A 75 -0.20 3.96 -10.78
C GLY A 75 -1.57 3.35 -10.97
N GLU A 76 -1.91 3.05 -12.23
CA GLU A 76 -3.27 2.64 -12.61
C GLU A 76 -3.83 1.49 -11.79
N ASP A 77 -2.97 0.56 -11.40
CA ASP A 77 -3.43 -0.59 -10.64
C ASP A 77 -3.96 -0.22 -9.24
N SER A 78 -3.68 1.02 -8.81
CA SER A 78 -4.20 1.52 -7.53
C SER A 78 -5.60 2.09 -7.64
N ILE A 79 -6.06 2.42 -8.85
CA ILE A 79 -7.30 3.17 -9.03
C ILE A 79 -8.52 2.39 -8.57
N GLU A 80 -8.67 1.14 -9.01
CA GLU A 80 -9.83 0.35 -8.61
C GLU A 80 -9.89 0.10 -7.10
N PRO A 81 -8.78 -0.30 -6.43
CA PRO A 81 -8.82 -0.43 -4.99
C PRO A 81 -9.21 0.86 -4.27
N LEU A 82 -8.74 2.01 -4.76
CA LEU A 82 -9.10 3.30 -4.17
C LEU A 82 -10.59 3.58 -4.34
N LYS A 83 -11.12 3.30 -5.54
CA LYS A 83 -12.55 3.52 -5.80
C LYS A 83 -13.41 2.63 -4.93
N GLU A 84 -13.03 1.37 -4.80
CA GLU A 84 -13.81 0.42 -4.02
C GLU A 84 -13.88 0.83 -2.56
N LYS A 85 -12.76 1.27 -2.01
CA LYS A 85 -12.76 1.69 -0.62
C LYS A 85 -13.55 2.98 -0.44
N ALA A 86 -13.48 3.89 -1.41
CA ALA A 86 -14.22 5.15 -1.34
C ALA A 86 -15.72 4.93 -1.29
N VAL A 87 -16.22 3.88 -1.98
CA VAL A 87 -17.62 3.54 -1.93
C VAL A 87 -18.03 3.08 -0.54
N GLN A 88 -17.13 2.33 0.12
CA GLN A 88 -17.42 1.76 1.41
C GLN A 88 -17.24 2.74 2.56
N ASP A 89 -16.38 3.73 2.39
CA ASP A 89 -15.98 4.65 3.46
C ASP A 89 -16.04 6.08 2.96
N LYS A 90 -17.10 6.80 3.35
CA LYS A 90 -17.31 8.15 2.86
C LYS A 90 -16.23 9.11 3.30
N GLU A 91 -15.69 8.91 4.47
CA GLU A 91 -14.64 9.80 4.98
C GLU A 91 -13.37 9.66 4.18
N PHE A 92 -13.18 8.51 3.55
CA PHE A 92 -11.99 8.25 2.75
C PHE A 92 -12.13 8.82 1.33
N GLN A 93 -13.34 9.20 0.91
CA GLN A 93 -13.58 9.58 -0.49
C GLN A 93 -12.70 10.71 -0.98
N TRP A 94 -12.51 11.75 -0.18
CA TRP A 94 -11.75 12.89 -0.65
C TRP A 94 -10.26 12.53 -0.83
N ILE A 95 -9.74 11.67 0.03
CA ILE A 95 -8.36 11.21 -0.10
C ILE A 95 -8.24 10.32 -1.35
N ALA A 96 -9.19 9.40 -1.52
CA ALA A 96 -9.17 8.52 -2.69
C ALA A 96 -9.24 9.33 -3.97
N ASN A 97 -10.12 10.31 -4.03
CA ASN A 97 -10.25 11.14 -5.22
C ASN A 97 -8.99 11.95 -5.49
N TYR A 98 -8.36 12.44 -4.44
CA TYR A 98 -7.10 13.16 -4.58
C TYR A 98 -6.03 12.24 -5.18
N LEU A 99 -5.88 11.05 -4.64
CA LEU A 99 -4.86 10.12 -5.12
C LEU A 99 -5.14 9.67 -6.55
N ILE A 100 -6.41 9.41 -6.87
CA ILE A 100 -6.78 9.02 -8.23
C ILE A 100 -6.43 10.12 -9.21
N ARG A 101 -6.68 11.38 -8.85
CA ARG A 101 -6.33 12.50 -9.72
C ARG A 101 -4.82 12.61 -9.92
N GLU A 102 -4.06 12.38 -8.84
CA GLU A 102 -2.60 12.40 -8.94
C GLU A 102 -2.11 11.30 -9.88
N ILE A 103 -2.71 10.13 -9.80
CA ILE A 103 -2.34 9.02 -10.68
C ILE A 103 -2.71 9.35 -12.13
N ALA A 104 -3.93 9.83 -12.34
CA ALA A 104 -4.41 10.11 -13.69
C ALA A 104 -3.66 11.27 -14.35
N GLY A 105 -3.11 12.16 -13.57
CA GLY A 105 -2.38 13.31 -14.09
C GLY A 105 -0.94 13.03 -14.44
N ARG A 106 -0.46 11.82 -14.18
CA ARG A 106 0.94 11.49 -14.46
C ARG A 106 1.20 10.96 -15.89
#